data_4f9d6ba4991ad6a9b835159c5e3da172
#
_entry.id   4f9d6ba4991ad6a9b835159c5e3da172
#
_cell.length_a   1.000
_cell.length_b   1.000
_cell.length_c   1.000
_cell.angle_alpha   90.00
_cell.angle_beta   90.00
_cell.angle_gamma   90.00
#
_symmetry.space_group_name_H-M   'P 1'
#
loop_
_entity.id
_entity.type
_entity.pdbx_description
1 polymer ?
#
loop_
_entity_poly.entity_id
_entity_poly.type
_entity_poly.pdbx_seq_one_letter_code
_entity_poly.pdbx_strand_id
1 'polypeptide(L)'
;MLLHTNLIEGIDNMSDSTYSLGGLTRRYGKPLRWLHGEIQTPPFTQSARLEAGLLLRRLQDGETLGLPASRPMASVGARCHELRIRDATHNWRIMYRIDSDVILILEVFQKRTRQTPLSIIQVCKARLRSYDSP
;
A
#
# COMPACT_ATOMS: atom_id res chain seq x y z
N MET A 1 16.77 5.55 -7.35
CA MET A 1 17.24 6.35 -6.58
C MET A 1 16.30 7.35 -5.99
N LEU A 2 16.41 8.51 -6.30
CA LEU A 2 15.64 9.49 -5.59
C LEU A 2 14.20 9.54 -5.98
N LEU A 3 13.84 8.95 -7.11
CA LEU A 3 12.49 9.05 -7.60
C LEU A 3 11.48 8.37 -6.70
N HIS A 4 11.85 7.27 -6.11
CA HIS A 4 10.90 6.60 -5.24
C HIS A 4 10.69 7.39 -3.95
N THR A 5 11.62 8.25 -3.60
CA THR A 5 11.40 9.11 -2.46
C THR A 5 10.27 10.08 -2.71
N ASN A 6 10.03 10.49 -3.95
CA ASN A 6 8.93 11.40 -4.23
C ASN A 6 7.58 10.79 -3.98
N LEU A 7 7.43 9.51 -4.28
CA LEU A 7 6.19 8.83 -3.95
C LEU A 7 6.06 8.70 -2.48
N ILE A 8 7.14 8.31 -1.88
CA ILE A 8 7.05 7.75 -0.58
C ILE A 8 7.63 8.62 0.48
N GLU A 9 8.00 9.83 0.15
CA GLU A 9 8.47 10.68 1.20
C GLU A 9 7.45 10.70 2.31
N GLY A 10 6.18 10.82 1.96
CA GLY A 10 5.12 10.68 2.94
C GLY A 10 4.87 9.23 3.35
N ILE A 11 5.03 8.29 2.42
CA ILE A 11 4.71 6.89 2.68
C ILE A 11 5.85 6.19 3.41
N ASP A 12 7.08 6.46 3.02
CA ASP A 12 8.24 5.90 3.72
C ASP A 12 8.24 6.31 5.18
N ASN A 13 7.87 7.54 5.46
CA ASN A 13 7.80 7.97 6.85
C ASN A 13 6.76 7.18 7.62
N MET A 14 5.79 6.63 6.94
CA MET A 14 4.77 5.81 7.56
C MET A 14 5.24 4.40 7.84
N SER A 15 6.32 3.96 7.21
CA SER A 15 6.86 2.65 7.54
C SER A 15 7.52 2.66 8.92
N ASP A 16 7.89 3.83 9.41
CA ASP A 16 8.33 3.99 10.79
C ASP A 16 7.09 4.06 11.67
N SER A 17 6.98 3.16 12.60
CA SER A 17 5.79 3.05 13.42
C SER A 17 5.80 3.97 14.63
N THR A 18 6.70 4.94 14.67
CA THR A 18 6.77 5.86 15.81
C THR A 18 6.71 7.30 15.34
N TYR A 19 6.25 8.17 16.22
CA TYR A 19 6.26 9.60 15.97
C TYR A 19 6.23 10.34 17.30
N SER A 20 6.58 11.60 17.26
CA SER A 20 6.64 12.45 18.43
C SER A 20 5.48 13.42 18.47
N LEU A 21 4.89 13.57 19.63
CA LEU A 21 3.82 14.53 19.86
C LEU A 21 4.13 15.29 21.13
N GLY A 22 4.53 16.54 20.98
CA GLY A 22 4.79 17.39 22.13
C GLY A 22 5.78 16.80 23.12
N GLY A 23 6.84 16.20 22.61
CA GLY A 23 7.84 15.57 23.44
C GLY A 23 7.56 14.13 23.80
N LEU A 24 6.36 13.63 23.51
CA LEU A 24 6.02 12.24 23.73
C LEU A 24 6.22 11.47 22.44
N THR A 25 6.68 10.24 22.57
CA THR A 25 6.80 9.33 21.43
C THR A 25 5.66 8.34 21.46
N ARG A 26 4.91 8.25 20.39
CA ARG A 26 3.83 7.29 20.26
C ARG A 26 4.13 6.35 19.11
N ARG A 27 3.67 5.11 19.30
CA ARG A 27 3.75 4.13 18.27
C ARG A 27 2.49 4.17 17.43
N TYR A 28 2.64 4.22 16.13
CA TYR A 28 1.53 3.93 15.25
C TYR A 28 1.20 2.45 15.35
N GLY A 29 0.38 1.92 14.64
CA GLY A 29 0.15 0.50 14.63
C GLY A 29 1.21 -0.23 13.83
N LYS A 30 0.81 -0.84 12.72
CA LYS A 30 1.68 -1.73 11.97
C LYS A 30 2.57 -0.96 11.01
N PRO A 31 3.83 -1.37 10.86
CA PRO A 31 4.66 -0.78 9.81
C PRO A 31 4.23 -1.27 8.43
N LEU A 32 4.68 -0.56 7.41
CA LEU A 32 4.52 -0.99 6.02
C LEU A 32 5.78 -1.74 5.60
N ARG A 33 5.60 -2.76 4.79
CA ARG A 33 6.72 -3.46 4.19
C ARG A 33 6.47 -3.65 2.70
N TRP A 34 7.39 -3.18 1.90
CA TRP A 34 7.29 -3.26 0.45
C TRP A 34 7.91 -4.55 -0.04
N LEU A 35 7.16 -5.31 -0.81
CA LEU A 35 7.65 -6.58 -1.34
C LEU A 35 8.14 -6.47 -2.77
N HIS A 36 8.23 -5.24 -3.29
CA HIS A 36 8.85 -5.01 -4.58
C HIS A 36 10.35 -5.22 -4.47
N GLY A 37 10.94 -5.78 -5.51
CA GLY A 37 12.40 -5.80 -5.56
C GLY A 37 12.95 -4.41 -5.65
N GLU A 38 12.25 -3.55 -6.34
CA GLU A 38 12.65 -2.17 -6.53
C GLU A 38 11.43 -1.29 -6.45
N ILE A 39 11.45 -0.33 -5.57
CA ILE A 39 10.35 0.60 -5.41
C ILE A 39 10.42 1.61 -6.54
N GLN A 40 9.35 1.67 -7.32
CA GLN A 40 9.25 2.67 -8.36
C GLN A 40 8.14 3.63 -8.00
N THR A 41 8.44 4.90 -8.11
CA THR A 41 7.47 5.94 -7.82
C THR A 41 6.52 6.08 -9.00
N PRO A 42 5.22 5.79 -8.82
CA PRO A 42 4.26 6.14 -9.87
C PRO A 42 4.20 7.65 -10.00
N PRO A 43 3.80 8.16 -11.16
CA PRO A 43 3.67 9.61 -11.32
C PRO A 43 2.40 10.14 -10.66
N PHE A 44 2.27 9.92 -9.38
CA PHE A 44 1.16 10.44 -8.59
C PHE A 44 1.20 11.95 -8.58
N THR A 45 0.04 12.57 -8.64
CA THR A 45 -0.06 13.99 -8.28
C THR A 45 0.16 14.13 -6.79
N GLN A 46 0.37 15.36 -6.35
CA GLN A 46 0.52 15.60 -4.92
C GLN A 46 -0.73 15.16 -4.16
N SER A 47 -1.92 15.43 -4.70
CA SER A 47 -3.14 15.04 -3.99
C SER A 47 -3.29 13.53 -3.93
N ALA A 48 -2.89 12.80 -4.96
CA ALA A 48 -2.93 11.34 -4.93
C ALA A 48 -1.96 10.79 -3.90
N ARG A 49 -0.77 11.39 -3.79
CA ARG A 49 0.20 10.97 -2.77
C ARG A 49 -0.34 11.17 -1.36
N LEU A 50 -0.99 12.32 -1.14
CA LEU A 50 -1.56 12.60 0.17
C LEU A 50 -2.68 11.64 0.50
N GLU A 51 -3.52 11.33 -0.46
CA GLU A 51 -4.60 10.38 -0.25
C GLU A 51 -4.05 8.98 0.05
N ALA A 52 -3.08 8.53 -0.73
CA ALA A 52 -2.48 7.23 -0.49
C ALA A 52 -1.85 7.16 0.89
N GLY A 53 -1.12 8.20 1.28
CA GLY A 53 -0.51 8.25 2.59
C GLY A 53 -1.53 8.22 3.71
N LEU A 54 -2.61 8.98 3.55
CA LEU A 54 -3.66 9.01 4.56
C LEU A 54 -4.32 7.65 4.73
N LEU A 55 -4.66 7.00 3.63
CA LEU A 55 -5.31 5.71 3.70
C LEU A 55 -4.40 4.63 4.28
N LEU A 56 -3.13 4.65 3.90
CA LEU A 56 -2.16 3.71 4.46
C LEU A 56 -1.98 3.93 5.96
N ARG A 57 -1.99 5.19 6.41
CA ARG A 57 -1.90 5.50 7.82
C ARG A 57 -3.09 4.93 8.57
N ARG A 58 -4.28 5.04 8.00
CA ARG A 58 -5.47 4.49 8.64
C ARG A 58 -5.38 2.98 8.77
N LEU A 59 -4.83 2.30 7.76
CA LEU A 59 -4.61 0.87 7.85
C LEU A 59 -3.59 0.52 8.94
N GLN A 60 -2.53 1.30 9.05
CA GLN A 60 -1.53 1.09 10.09
C GLN A 60 -2.13 1.25 11.48
N ASP A 61 -3.10 2.14 11.62
CA ASP A 61 -3.79 2.36 12.89
C ASP A 61 -4.84 1.30 13.21
N GLY A 62 -4.99 0.31 12.33
CA GLY A 62 -5.90 -0.80 12.60
C GLY A 62 -7.29 -0.62 12.05
N GLU A 63 -7.55 0.43 11.28
CA GLU A 63 -8.87 0.61 10.69
C GLU A 63 -9.10 -0.40 9.57
N THR A 64 -10.33 -0.81 9.43
CA THR A 64 -10.76 -1.63 8.31
C THR A 64 -11.36 -0.71 7.27
N LEU A 65 -10.78 -0.68 6.08
CA LEU A 65 -11.29 0.16 5.01
C LEU A 65 -12.19 -0.66 4.09
N GLY A 66 -13.35 -0.10 3.79
CA GLY A 66 -14.27 -0.71 2.84
C GLY A 66 -14.40 0.14 1.61
N LEU A 67 -15.32 -0.24 0.72
CA LEU A 67 -15.61 0.53 -0.46
C LEU A 67 -16.06 1.93 -0.09
N PRO A 68 -15.72 2.93 -0.87
CA PRO A 68 -15.01 2.83 -2.16
C PRO A 68 -13.49 2.84 -2.04
N ALA A 69 -12.93 3.01 -0.84
CA ALA A 69 -11.49 3.19 -0.67
C ALA A 69 -10.72 1.88 -0.87
N SER A 70 -11.31 0.78 -0.47
CA SER A 70 -10.62 -0.51 -0.53
C SER A 70 -11.62 -1.63 -0.75
N ARG A 71 -11.18 -2.71 -1.38
CA ARG A 71 -12.03 -3.88 -1.54
C ARG A 71 -11.20 -5.15 -1.37
N PRO A 72 -11.84 -6.23 -0.89
CA PRO A 72 -11.14 -7.51 -0.77
C PRO A 72 -10.73 -8.05 -2.14
N MET A 73 -9.59 -8.72 -2.17
CA MET A 73 -9.08 -9.36 -3.38
C MET A 73 -8.78 -10.82 -3.08
N ALA A 74 -9.84 -11.61 -2.97
CA ALA A 74 -9.72 -13.02 -2.68
C ALA A 74 -8.91 -13.78 -3.73
N SER A 75 -8.92 -13.28 -4.97
CA SER A 75 -8.14 -13.89 -6.04
C SER A 75 -6.63 -13.80 -5.78
N VAL A 76 -6.19 -12.89 -4.95
CA VAL A 76 -4.78 -12.79 -4.55
C VAL A 76 -4.53 -13.69 -3.35
N GLY A 77 -5.42 -13.65 -2.38
CA GLY A 77 -5.28 -14.47 -1.18
C GLY A 77 -6.08 -13.92 -0.02
N ALA A 78 -6.03 -14.64 1.09
CA ALA A 78 -6.69 -14.22 2.31
C ALA A 78 -6.07 -12.94 2.83
N ARG A 79 -6.89 -12.07 3.39
CA ARG A 79 -6.50 -10.80 3.96
C ARG A 79 -5.88 -9.83 2.95
N CYS A 80 -6.04 -10.12 1.65
CA CYS A 80 -5.53 -9.26 0.58
C CYS A 80 -6.62 -8.32 0.11
N HIS A 81 -6.22 -7.10 -0.19
CA HIS A 81 -7.14 -6.03 -0.57
C HIS A 81 -6.51 -5.16 -1.65
N GLU A 82 -7.37 -4.42 -2.32
CA GLU A 82 -6.96 -3.46 -3.33
C GLU A 82 -7.36 -2.07 -2.86
N LEU A 83 -6.39 -1.23 -2.59
CA LEU A 83 -6.62 0.15 -2.19
C LEU A 83 -6.77 0.99 -3.45
N ARG A 84 -7.74 1.90 -3.43
CA ARG A 84 -8.10 2.69 -4.60
C ARG A 84 -7.72 4.13 -4.38
N ILE A 85 -6.86 4.64 -5.26
CA ILE A 85 -6.41 6.02 -5.20
C ILE A 85 -6.82 6.71 -6.48
N ARG A 86 -7.58 7.78 -6.35
CA ARG A 86 -7.99 8.57 -7.51
C ARG A 86 -6.99 9.67 -7.79
N ASP A 87 -6.72 9.86 -9.07
CA ASP A 87 -5.93 10.95 -9.56
C ASP A 87 -6.71 11.59 -10.70
N ALA A 88 -6.34 12.80 -11.11
CA ALA A 88 -7.10 13.56 -12.10
C ALA A 88 -7.36 12.75 -13.37
N THR A 89 -6.37 12.00 -13.83
CA THR A 89 -6.47 11.28 -15.08
C THR A 89 -6.20 9.79 -14.95
N HIS A 90 -5.96 9.31 -13.73
CA HIS A 90 -5.53 7.94 -13.53
C HIS A 90 -6.25 7.30 -12.35
N ASN A 91 -6.40 6.01 -12.43
CA ASN A 91 -6.92 5.21 -11.33
C ASN A 91 -5.80 4.32 -10.82
N TRP A 92 -5.23 4.69 -9.68
CA TRP A 92 -4.14 3.94 -9.09
C TRP A 92 -4.67 2.91 -8.12
N ARG A 93 -3.95 1.81 -8.01
CA ARG A 93 -4.29 0.73 -7.09
C ARG A 93 -3.05 0.30 -6.33
N ILE A 94 -3.25 0.03 -5.05
CA ILE A 94 -2.20 -0.55 -4.21
C ILE A 94 -2.73 -1.87 -3.68
N MET A 95 -2.08 -2.95 -4.07
CA MET A 95 -2.43 -4.27 -3.58
C MET A 95 -1.69 -4.52 -2.28
N TYR A 96 -2.40 -4.96 -1.24
CA TYR A 96 -1.77 -5.14 0.07
C TYR A 96 -2.39 -6.32 0.81
N ARG A 97 -1.66 -6.81 1.82
CA ARG A 97 -2.18 -7.84 2.74
C ARG A 97 -1.97 -7.34 4.16
N ILE A 98 -2.97 -7.54 4.99
CA ILE A 98 -2.91 -7.16 6.40
C ILE A 98 -2.50 -8.37 7.22
N ASP A 99 -1.31 -8.31 7.80
CA ASP A 99 -0.85 -9.33 8.73
C ASP A 99 -0.95 -8.79 10.16
N SER A 100 -0.72 -9.64 11.14
CA SER A 100 -0.87 -9.22 12.53
C SER A 100 0.18 -8.18 12.93
N ASP A 101 1.33 -8.21 12.31
CA ASP A 101 2.47 -7.36 12.68
C ASP A 101 2.88 -6.37 11.61
N VAL A 102 2.32 -6.44 10.41
CA VAL A 102 2.81 -5.65 9.29
C VAL A 102 1.75 -5.56 8.21
N ILE A 103 1.79 -4.49 7.43
CA ILE A 103 1.00 -4.39 6.21
C ILE A 103 1.94 -4.55 5.04
N LEU A 104 1.73 -5.59 4.24
CA LEU A 104 2.58 -5.89 3.11
C LEU A 104 2.05 -5.17 1.87
N ILE A 105 2.90 -4.40 1.23
CA ILE A 105 2.56 -3.74 -0.03
C ILE A 105 3.07 -4.63 -1.16
N LEU A 106 2.16 -5.14 -1.95
CA LEU A 106 2.47 -6.16 -2.95
C LEU A 106 2.76 -5.58 -4.31
N GLU A 107 2.00 -4.57 -4.70
CA GLU A 107 2.16 -3.94 -6.01
C GLU A 107 1.43 -2.62 -6.03
N VAL A 108 1.96 -1.67 -6.79
CA VAL A 108 1.29 -0.40 -7.08
C VAL A 108 1.17 -0.33 -8.60
N PHE A 109 -0.03 -0.12 -9.10
CA PHE A 109 -0.25 -0.14 -10.55
C PHE A 109 -1.39 0.78 -10.94
N GLN A 110 -1.40 1.18 -12.20
CA GLN A 110 -2.47 1.96 -12.78
C GLN A 110 -3.50 1.00 -13.36
N LYS A 111 -4.75 1.16 -12.93
CA LYS A 111 -5.81 0.30 -13.41
C LYS A 111 -6.44 0.92 -14.65
N ARG A 112 -6.36 0.21 -15.76
CA ARG A 112 -6.88 0.68 -17.05
C ARG A 112 -8.04 -0.16 -17.55
N THR A 113 -8.32 -1.27 -16.89
CA THR A 113 -9.36 -2.19 -17.32
C THR A 113 -10.36 -2.38 -16.20
N ARG A 114 -11.51 -2.96 -16.55
CA ARG A 114 -12.56 -3.20 -15.57
C ARG A 114 -12.10 -4.16 -14.47
N GLN A 115 -11.37 -5.18 -14.86
CA GLN A 115 -10.87 -6.17 -13.91
C GLN A 115 -9.38 -5.97 -13.69
N THR A 116 -8.93 -6.38 -12.50
CA THR A 116 -7.50 -6.37 -12.22
C THR A 116 -6.82 -7.39 -13.13
N PRO A 117 -5.76 -6.99 -13.86
CA PRO A 117 -5.10 -7.92 -14.78
C PRO A 117 -4.57 -9.14 -14.07
N LEU A 118 -4.68 -10.28 -14.73
CA LEU A 118 -4.20 -11.54 -14.19
C LEU A 118 -2.71 -11.47 -13.88
N SER A 119 -1.94 -10.77 -14.71
CA SER A 119 -0.50 -10.63 -14.47
C SER A 119 -0.20 -9.98 -13.13
N ILE A 120 -1.00 -8.99 -12.73
CA ILE A 120 -0.85 -8.33 -11.43
C ILE A 120 -1.17 -9.32 -10.31
N ILE A 121 -2.25 -10.06 -10.46
CA ILE A 121 -2.63 -11.05 -9.47
C ILE A 121 -1.53 -12.09 -9.30
N GLN A 122 -0.96 -12.55 -10.40
CA GLN A 122 0.10 -13.56 -10.35
C GLN A 122 1.37 -13.03 -9.69
N VAL A 123 1.74 -11.78 -9.98
CA VAL A 123 2.90 -11.16 -9.35
C VAL A 123 2.68 -11.06 -7.84
N CYS A 124 1.51 -10.61 -7.43
CA CYS A 124 1.21 -10.50 -6.00
C CYS A 124 1.27 -11.85 -5.31
N LYS A 125 0.69 -12.87 -5.94
CA LYS A 125 0.72 -14.21 -5.35
C LYS A 125 2.15 -14.75 -5.24
N ALA A 126 2.97 -14.50 -6.25
CA ALA A 126 4.36 -14.95 -6.22
C ALA A 126 5.14 -14.27 -5.10
N ARG A 127 4.92 -12.97 -4.91
CA ARG A 127 5.58 -12.23 -3.84
C ARG A 127 5.17 -12.74 -2.47
N LEU A 128 3.89 -13.05 -2.30
CA LEU A 128 3.41 -13.60 -1.05
C LEU A 128 3.99 -14.99 -0.78
N ARG A 129 4.05 -15.82 -1.80
CA ARG A 129 4.67 -17.14 -1.64
C ARG A 129 6.12 -17.03 -1.16
N SER A 130 6.85 -16.11 -1.77
CA SER A 130 8.24 -15.90 -1.40
C SER A 130 8.36 -15.36 0.02
N TYR A 131 7.50 -14.43 0.38
CA TYR A 131 7.51 -13.86 1.73
C TYR A 131 7.15 -14.87 2.79
N ASP A 132 6.14 -15.71 2.50
CA ASP A 132 5.64 -16.69 3.46
C ASP A 132 6.53 -17.92 3.58
N SER A 133 7.46 -18.10 2.66
CA SER A 133 8.36 -19.25 2.69
C SER A 133 9.43 -19.06 3.74
N PRO A 134 9.75 -20.11 4.49
CA PRO A 134 10.81 -20.04 5.50
C PRO A 134 12.20 -19.86 4.90
#